data_a556c8183d753207ad53ade986baee08
#
_entry.id   a556c8183d753207ad53ade986baee08
#
_cell.length_a   1.000
_cell.length_b   1.000
_cell.length_c   1.000
_cell.angle_alpha   90.00
_cell.angle_beta   90.00
_cell.angle_gamma   90.00
#
_symmetry.space_group_name_H-M   'P 1'
#
loop_
_entity.id
_entity.type
_entity.pdbx_description
1 polymer ?
#
loop_
_entity_poly.entity_id
_entity_poly.type
_entity_poly.pdbx_seq_one_letter_code
_entity_poly.pdbx_strand_id
1 'polypeptide(L)'
;QNPDMKVLYVTSEVFTNEVIDGVRSGDIVKMNKFREKYRTVDVLLIDDIQFIIGKESTQEEFFHTFNTLHSAGKQIILSSDKPPKDMEILEERFRSRFEWGLIADIQPPDYETRMAILKKNAEVYPKEIDDEVFQYIANNIKSNIRELEGAFNKILAFSKLNKVDINLAYAEEALKDVID
;
A
#
# COMPACT_ATOMS: atom_id res chain seq x y z
N GLN A 1 -15.98 15.75 3.75
CA GLN A 1 -14.56 16.05 3.45
C GLN A 1 -14.29 17.47 3.86
N ASN A 2 -13.27 17.71 4.68
CA ASN A 2 -12.88 19.04 5.12
C ASN A 2 -11.74 19.54 4.22
N PRO A 3 -11.96 20.55 3.36
CA PRO A 3 -10.95 21.00 2.39
C PRO A 3 -9.74 21.69 3.03
N ASP A 4 -9.86 22.16 4.28
CA ASP A 4 -8.79 22.86 4.99
C ASP A 4 -7.83 21.91 5.73
N MET A 5 -8.12 20.61 5.72
CA MET A 5 -7.33 19.60 6.42
C MET A 5 -6.02 19.29 5.67
N LYS A 6 -4.89 19.44 6.36
CA LYS A 6 -3.58 19.06 5.82
C LYS A 6 -3.37 17.55 5.95
N VAL A 7 -3.45 16.86 4.83
CA VAL A 7 -3.24 15.41 4.74
C VAL A 7 -1.92 15.13 4.04
N LEU A 8 -1.05 14.32 4.66
CA LEU A 8 0.21 13.88 4.07
C LEU A 8 0.23 12.36 3.98
N TYR A 9 0.38 11.83 2.75
CA TYR A 9 0.65 10.43 2.48
C TYR A 9 2.09 10.27 2.00
N VAL A 10 2.83 9.34 2.59
CA VAL A 10 4.18 8.98 2.19
C VAL A 10 4.40 7.49 2.40
N THR A 11 5.33 6.90 1.63
CA THR A 11 5.87 5.58 1.98
C THR A 11 6.96 5.74 3.04
N SER A 12 7.17 4.71 3.84
CA SER A 12 8.27 4.70 4.83
C SER A 12 9.65 4.83 4.18
N GLU A 13 9.79 4.41 2.92
CA GLU A 13 11.01 4.60 2.13
C GLU A 13 11.28 6.09 1.86
N VAL A 14 10.27 6.84 1.40
CA VAL A 14 10.39 8.29 1.17
C VAL A 14 10.72 9.01 2.47
N PHE A 15 10.01 8.68 3.56
CA PHE A 15 10.30 9.22 4.89
C PHE A 15 11.76 8.94 5.30
N THR A 16 12.22 7.70 5.14
CA THR A 16 13.60 7.30 5.46
C THR A 16 14.63 8.08 4.65
N ASN A 17 14.42 8.21 3.34
CA ASN A 17 15.35 8.92 2.47
C ASN A 17 15.46 10.40 2.85
N GLU A 18 14.34 11.04 3.17
CA GLU A 18 14.34 12.43 3.64
C GLU A 18 15.07 12.59 4.99
N VAL A 19 14.94 11.63 5.92
CA VAL A 19 15.70 11.62 7.18
C VAL A 19 17.20 11.49 6.90
N ILE A 20 17.59 10.50 6.08
CA ILE A 20 19.00 10.26 5.74
C ILE A 20 19.62 11.49 5.07
N ASP A 21 18.92 12.10 4.15
CA ASP A 21 19.37 13.32 3.47
C ASP A 21 19.52 14.49 4.43
N GLY A 22 18.59 14.64 5.35
CA GLY A 22 18.68 15.66 6.41
C GLY A 22 19.89 15.46 7.31
N VAL A 23 20.06 14.24 7.82
CA VAL A 23 21.19 13.89 8.72
C VAL A 23 22.53 14.02 8.01
N ARG A 24 22.68 13.49 6.78
CA ARG A 24 23.93 13.56 6.00
C ARG A 24 24.33 14.98 5.62
N SER A 25 23.37 15.84 5.37
CA SER A 25 23.66 17.23 5.01
C SER A 25 24.27 18.03 6.16
N GLY A 26 24.03 17.64 7.41
CA GLY A 26 24.36 18.42 8.61
C GLY A 26 23.65 19.78 8.66
N ASP A 27 22.69 20.02 7.77
CA ASP A 27 21.97 21.28 7.65
C ASP A 27 20.75 21.30 8.57
N ILE A 28 20.86 22.11 9.63
CA ILE A 28 19.78 22.29 10.60
C ILE A 28 18.51 22.85 9.95
N VAL A 29 18.64 23.70 8.93
CA VAL A 29 17.49 24.29 8.24
C VAL A 29 16.73 23.21 7.46
N LYS A 30 17.46 22.30 6.80
CA LYS A 30 16.87 21.16 6.08
C LYS A 30 16.12 20.23 7.03
N MET A 31 16.72 19.90 8.18
CA MET A 31 16.05 19.08 9.20
C MET A 31 14.82 19.75 9.81
N ASN A 32 14.87 21.06 10.03
CA ASN A 32 13.72 21.79 10.54
C ASN A 32 12.56 21.81 9.52
N LYS A 33 12.85 21.98 8.23
CA LYS A 33 11.83 21.87 7.15
C LYS A 33 11.23 20.48 7.10
N PHE A 34 12.04 19.43 7.24
CA PHE A 34 11.56 18.05 7.31
C PHE A 34 10.58 17.90 8.50
N ARG A 35 10.99 18.33 9.71
CA ARG A 35 10.16 18.25 10.91
C ARG A 35 8.86 19.05 10.78
N GLU A 36 8.93 20.24 10.23
CA GLU A 36 7.74 21.05 9.94
C GLU A 36 6.79 20.34 8.99
N LYS A 37 7.29 19.79 7.88
CA LYS A 37 6.50 19.02 6.90
C LYS A 37 5.68 17.91 7.55
N TYR A 38 6.30 17.11 8.43
CA TYR A 38 5.66 15.93 9.01
C TYR A 38 4.90 16.18 10.31
N ARG A 39 5.28 17.20 11.10
CA ARG A 39 4.75 17.42 12.44
C ARG A 39 3.65 18.48 12.52
N THR A 40 3.28 19.11 11.39
CA THR A 40 2.23 20.14 11.33
C THR A 40 0.99 19.72 10.54
N VAL A 41 0.91 18.47 10.13
CA VAL A 41 -0.23 17.92 9.38
C VAL A 41 -1.38 17.55 10.32
N ASP A 42 -2.59 17.51 9.78
CA ASP A 42 -3.78 17.05 10.51
C ASP A 42 -3.94 15.55 10.42
N VAL A 43 -3.51 14.95 9.29
CA VAL A 43 -3.51 13.51 9.06
C VAL A 43 -2.18 13.11 8.43
N LEU A 44 -1.49 12.16 9.07
CA LEU A 44 -0.28 11.53 8.54
C LEU A 44 -0.58 10.07 8.19
N LEU A 45 -0.36 9.71 6.92
CA LEU A 45 -0.43 8.31 6.46
C LEU A 45 0.98 7.88 6.06
N ILE A 46 1.48 6.81 6.69
CA ILE A 46 2.76 6.18 6.31
C ILE A 46 2.50 4.75 5.88
N ASP A 47 2.87 4.45 4.65
CA ASP A 47 2.72 3.13 4.05
C ASP A 47 3.97 2.28 4.27
N ASP A 48 3.74 0.98 4.51
CA ASP A 48 4.80 -0.03 4.70
C ASP A 48 5.76 0.31 5.84
N ILE A 49 5.23 0.62 7.03
CA ILE A 49 6.03 1.08 8.20
C ILE A 49 7.11 0.07 8.62
N GLN A 50 6.98 -1.22 8.28
CA GLN A 50 7.99 -2.24 8.58
C GLN A 50 9.37 -1.92 8.01
N PHE A 51 9.49 -1.12 6.96
CA PHE A 51 10.79 -0.77 6.36
C PHE A 51 11.60 0.27 7.14
N ILE A 52 11.05 0.88 8.20
CA ILE A 52 11.87 1.68 9.13
C ILE A 52 12.59 0.83 10.17
N ILE A 53 12.19 -0.43 10.36
CA ILE A 53 12.78 -1.34 11.35
C ILE A 53 14.27 -1.54 11.04
N GLY A 54 15.10 -1.46 12.08
CA GLY A 54 16.56 -1.56 11.95
C GLY A 54 17.26 -0.30 11.45
N LYS A 55 16.53 0.80 11.21
CA LYS A 55 17.09 2.10 10.78
C LYS A 55 16.98 3.11 11.93
N GLU A 56 17.95 3.10 12.83
CA GLU A 56 17.93 3.82 14.10
C GLU A 56 17.55 5.31 13.96
N SER A 57 18.26 6.06 13.11
CA SER A 57 17.97 7.50 12.91
C SER A 57 16.57 7.76 12.36
N THR A 58 16.07 6.88 11.50
CA THR A 58 14.71 6.98 10.95
C THR A 58 13.67 6.66 12.00
N GLN A 59 13.90 5.62 12.80
CA GLN A 59 13.01 5.28 13.92
C GLN A 59 12.92 6.43 14.92
N GLU A 60 14.04 7.06 15.28
CA GLU A 60 14.07 8.18 16.21
C GLU A 60 13.24 9.38 15.70
N GLU A 61 13.44 9.80 14.46
CA GLU A 61 12.66 10.91 13.85
C GLU A 61 11.17 10.55 13.71
N PHE A 62 10.87 9.28 13.38
CA PHE A 62 9.49 8.81 13.34
C PHE A 62 8.85 8.85 14.75
N PHE A 63 9.57 8.39 15.77
CA PHE A 63 9.10 8.40 17.14
C PHE A 63 8.73 9.82 17.62
N HIS A 64 9.60 10.79 17.35
CA HIS A 64 9.32 12.18 17.69
C HIS A 64 8.14 12.75 16.89
N THR A 65 8.04 12.40 15.63
CA THR A 65 6.91 12.80 14.76
C THR A 65 5.60 12.24 15.28
N PHE A 66 5.58 10.94 15.58
CA PHE A 66 4.42 10.26 16.16
C PHE A 66 3.96 10.94 17.47
N ASN A 67 4.88 11.13 18.40
CA ASN A 67 4.55 11.75 19.69
C ASN A 67 4.01 13.18 19.53
N THR A 68 4.60 13.98 18.64
CA THR A 68 4.16 15.36 18.39
C THR A 68 2.72 15.37 17.86
N LEU A 69 2.42 14.56 16.86
CA LEU A 69 1.09 14.48 16.26
C LEU A 69 0.05 13.90 17.22
N HIS A 70 0.41 12.83 17.91
CA HIS A 70 -0.47 12.18 18.88
C HIS A 70 -0.83 13.13 20.03
N SER A 71 0.15 13.85 20.60
CA SER A 71 -0.09 14.82 21.68
C SER A 71 -0.92 16.02 21.22
N ALA A 72 -0.87 16.35 19.93
CA ALA A 72 -1.69 17.40 19.32
C ALA A 72 -3.09 16.90 18.89
N GLY A 73 -3.45 15.64 19.18
CA GLY A 73 -4.74 15.05 18.80
C GLY A 73 -4.91 14.88 17.27
N LYS A 74 -3.80 14.77 16.54
CA LYS A 74 -3.83 14.57 15.07
C LYS A 74 -3.99 13.09 14.72
N GLN A 75 -4.51 12.82 13.54
CA GLN A 75 -4.72 11.46 13.06
C GLN A 75 -3.44 10.88 12.46
N ILE A 76 -3.08 9.66 12.87
CA ILE A 76 -1.98 8.89 12.29
C ILE A 76 -2.54 7.58 11.77
N ILE A 77 -2.19 7.22 10.54
CA ILE A 77 -2.57 5.96 9.89
C ILE A 77 -1.29 5.29 9.38
N LEU A 78 -1.06 4.06 9.80
CA LEU A 78 0.11 3.28 9.42
C LEU A 78 -0.37 2.00 8.73
N SER A 79 0.25 1.61 7.63
CA SER A 79 0.09 0.28 7.05
C SER A 79 1.32 -0.58 7.29
N SER A 80 1.13 -1.88 7.33
CA SER A 80 2.21 -2.86 7.47
C SER A 80 1.77 -4.22 6.93
N ASP A 81 2.73 -5.02 6.50
CA ASP A 81 2.55 -6.43 6.13
C ASP A 81 2.45 -7.37 7.35
N LYS A 82 2.73 -6.84 8.56
CA LYS A 82 2.73 -7.59 9.82
C LYS A 82 2.06 -6.79 10.93
N PRO A 83 1.35 -7.45 11.86
CA PRO A 83 0.89 -6.78 13.06
C PRO A 83 2.07 -6.41 13.98
N PRO A 84 1.95 -5.40 14.85
CA PRO A 84 3.03 -4.93 15.72
C PRO A 84 3.69 -6.02 16.57
N LYS A 85 2.90 -6.99 17.03
CA LYS A 85 3.38 -8.13 17.83
C LYS A 85 4.39 -9.04 17.10
N ASP A 86 4.32 -9.10 15.77
CA ASP A 86 5.16 -9.95 14.92
C ASP A 86 6.38 -9.19 14.34
N MET A 87 6.57 -7.94 14.77
CA MET A 87 7.73 -7.13 14.41
C MET A 87 8.84 -7.35 15.44
N GLU A 88 9.65 -8.42 15.26
CA GLU A 88 10.63 -8.90 16.25
C GLU A 88 11.69 -7.86 16.68
N ILE A 89 12.12 -6.99 15.76
CA ILE A 89 13.18 -5.99 16.00
C ILE A 89 12.58 -4.62 16.37
N LEU A 90 11.27 -4.52 16.51
CA LEU A 90 10.63 -3.27 16.89
C LEU A 90 10.80 -3.06 18.38
N GLU A 91 11.45 -1.93 18.74
CA GLU A 91 11.58 -1.55 20.14
C GLU A 91 10.21 -1.46 20.84
N GLU A 92 10.13 -1.88 22.10
CA GLU A 92 8.88 -1.92 22.87
C GLU A 92 8.16 -0.57 22.91
N ARG A 93 8.92 0.54 22.91
CA ARG A 93 8.36 1.90 22.84
C ARG A 93 7.54 2.17 21.59
N PHE A 94 7.86 1.52 20.44
CA PHE A 94 7.06 1.62 19.21
C PHE A 94 5.90 0.66 19.24
N ARG A 95 6.14 -0.58 19.69
CA ARG A 95 5.10 -1.61 19.78
C ARG A 95 3.92 -1.13 20.62
N SER A 96 4.17 -0.60 21.80
CA SER A 96 3.13 -0.09 22.69
C SER A 96 2.32 1.05 22.06
N ARG A 97 2.94 1.89 21.21
CA ARG A 97 2.24 2.97 20.51
C ARG A 97 1.39 2.47 19.36
N PHE A 98 1.88 1.51 18.61
CA PHE A 98 1.11 0.92 17.52
C PHE A 98 -0.10 0.13 18.04
N GLU A 99 0.04 -0.52 19.19
CA GLU A 99 -1.04 -1.24 19.86
C GLU A 99 -2.06 -0.31 20.56
N TRP A 100 -1.71 0.94 20.78
CA TRP A 100 -2.60 1.94 21.39
C TRP A 100 -3.75 2.37 20.48
N GLY A 101 -3.59 2.19 19.16
CA GLY A 101 -4.56 2.54 18.14
C GLY A 101 -5.52 1.41 17.80
N LEU A 102 -6.41 1.69 16.85
CA LEU A 102 -7.23 0.68 16.21
C LEU A 102 -6.37 -0.12 15.23
N ILE A 103 -6.25 -1.42 15.47
CA ILE A 103 -5.63 -2.35 14.52
C ILE A 103 -6.73 -2.96 13.68
N ALA A 104 -6.68 -2.73 12.36
CA ALA A 104 -7.58 -3.32 11.39
C ALA A 104 -6.80 -4.29 10.50
N ASP A 105 -7.26 -5.52 10.44
CA ASP A 105 -6.71 -6.56 9.58
C ASP A 105 -7.42 -6.55 8.22
N ILE A 106 -6.64 -6.49 7.14
CA ILE A 106 -7.15 -6.54 5.76
C ILE A 106 -6.84 -7.90 5.18
N GLN A 107 -7.88 -8.74 5.09
CA GLN A 107 -7.79 -10.09 4.55
C GLN A 107 -7.76 -10.10 3.01
N PRO A 108 -7.22 -11.17 2.39
CA PRO A 108 -7.42 -11.39 0.96
C PRO A 108 -8.90 -11.34 0.58
N PRO A 109 -9.24 -10.78 -0.60
CA PRO A 109 -10.63 -10.64 -1.02
C PRO A 109 -11.29 -12.01 -1.25
N ASP A 110 -12.56 -12.13 -0.88
CA ASP A 110 -13.38 -13.28 -1.23
C ASP A 110 -13.68 -13.35 -2.75
N TYR A 111 -14.36 -14.40 -3.18
CA TYR A 111 -14.66 -14.61 -4.59
C TYR A 111 -15.50 -13.47 -5.17
N GLU A 112 -16.55 -13.05 -4.47
CA GLU A 112 -17.45 -11.97 -4.90
C GLU A 112 -16.69 -10.64 -5.05
N THR A 113 -15.83 -10.34 -4.11
CA THR A 113 -14.97 -9.14 -4.15
C THR A 113 -13.98 -9.22 -5.31
N ARG A 114 -13.34 -10.38 -5.56
CA ARG A 114 -12.45 -10.57 -6.72
C ARG A 114 -13.18 -10.36 -8.03
N MET A 115 -14.39 -10.91 -8.18
CA MET A 115 -15.24 -10.69 -9.36
C MET A 115 -15.57 -9.20 -9.55
N ALA A 116 -15.93 -8.50 -8.48
CA ALA A 116 -16.24 -7.07 -8.54
C ALA A 116 -15.03 -6.22 -8.95
N ILE A 117 -13.83 -6.54 -8.44
CA ILE A 117 -12.57 -5.87 -8.81
C ILE A 117 -12.29 -6.08 -10.30
N LEU A 118 -12.36 -7.32 -10.78
CA LEU A 118 -12.10 -7.64 -12.19
C LEU A 118 -13.06 -6.92 -13.12
N LYS A 119 -14.36 -6.94 -12.82
CA LYS A 119 -15.39 -6.24 -13.61
C LYS A 119 -15.15 -4.73 -13.64
N LYS A 120 -14.79 -4.14 -12.50
CA LYS A 120 -14.46 -2.72 -12.44
C LYS A 120 -13.22 -2.38 -13.26
N ASN A 121 -12.19 -3.19 -13.20
CA ASN A 121 -10.97 -2.99 -14.01
C ASN A 121 -11.25 -3.18 -15.52
N ALA A 122 -12.27 -3.97 -15.87
CA ALA A 122 -12.68 -4.17 -17.25
C ALA A 122 -13.46 -2.98 -17.86
N GLU A 123 -13.97 -2.04 -17.05
CA GLU A 123 -14.70 -0.86 -17.55
C GLU A 123 -13.89 0.00 -18.54
N VAL A 124 -12.56 -0.05 -18.46
CA VAL A 124 -11.66 0.64 -19.39
C VAL A 124 -11.49 -0.07 -20.74
N TYR A 125 -11.96 -1.32 -20.86
CA TYR A 125 -11.89 -2.09 -22.09
C TYR A 125 -13.10 -1.77 -22.98
N PRO A 126 -12.90 -1.50 -24.29
CA PRO A 126 -13.98 -1.00 -25.15
C PRO A 126 -15.00 -2.06 -25.57
N LYS A 127 -14.76 -3.32 -25.28
CA LYS A 127 -15.65 -4.44 -25.63
C LYS A 127 -16.12 -5.14 -24.37
N GLU A 128 -17.28 -5.75 -24.45
CA GLU A 128 -17.80 -6.62 -23.40
C GLU A 128 -16.95 -7.89 -23.26
N ILE A 129 -16.66 -8.28 -22.04
CA ILE A 129 -15.93 -9.50 -21.69
C ILE A 129 -16.91 -10.43 -20.98
N ASP A 130 -17.00 -11.67 -21.43
CA ASP A 130 -17.87 -12.68 -20.85
C ASP A 130 -17.51 -12.97 -19.39
N ASP A 131 -18.51 -13.16 -18.55
CA ASP A 131 -18.34 -13.46 -17.13
C ASP A 131 -17.47 -14.69 -16.85
N GLU A 132 -17.43 -15.66 -17.76
CA GLU A 132 -16.59 -16.87 -17.67
C GLU A 132 -15.10 -16.54 -17.55
N VAL A 133 -14.64 -15.48 -18.19
CA VAL A 133 -13.25 -15.01 -18.12
C VAL A 133 -12.94 -14.51 -16.69
N PHE A 134 -13.83 -13.70 -16.12
CA PHE A 134 -13.66 -13.20 -14.75
C PHE A 134 -13.73 -14.33 -13.72
N GLN A 135 -14.65 -15.28 -13.93
CA GLN A 135 -14.79 -16.47 -13.08
C GLN A 135 -13.51 -17.32 -13.11
N TYR A 136 -12.94 -17.52 -14.29
CA TYR A 136 -11.69 -18.25 -14.45
C TYR A 136 -10.56 -17.61 -13.66
N ILE A 137 -10.35 -16.30 -13.81
CA ILE A 137 -9.30 -15.56 -13.08
C ILE A 137 -9.57 -15.62 -11.58
N ALA A 138 -10.79 -15.29 -11.15
CA ALA A 138 -11.16 -15.23 -9.73
C ALA A 138 -11.07 -16.58 -9.01
N ASN A 139 -11.29 -17.70 -9.72
CA ASN A 139 -11.17 -19.04 -9.16
C ASN A 139 -9.72 -19.50 -9.01
N ASN A 140 -8.84 -19.06 -9.89
CA ASN A 140 -7.45 -19.50 -9.93
C ASN A 140 -6.49 -18.56 -9.18
N ILE A 141 -6.72 -17.23 -9.21
CA ILE A 141 -5.88 -16.24 -8.54
C ILE A 141 -6.54 -15.79 -7.23
N LYS A 142 -6.10 -16.35 -6.11
CA LYS A 142 -6.70 -16.16 -4.77
C LYS A 142 -5.77 -15.46 -3.78
N SER A 143 -4.51 -15.32 -4.11
CA SER A 143 -3.42 -14.90 -3.23
C SER A 143 -3.56 -13.44 -2.77
N ASN A 144 -3.66 -12.52 -3.71
CA ASN A 144 -3.75 -11.09 -3.45
C ASN A 144 -4.29 -10.31 -4.66
N ILE A 145 -4.68 -9.05 -4.41
CA ILE A 145 -5.25 -8.18 -5.45
C ILE A 145 -4.22 -7.85 -6.54
N ARG A 146 -2.94 -7.67 -6.19
CA ARG A 146 -1.90 -7.33 -7.18
C ARG A 146 -1.72 -8.43 -8.22
N GLU A 147 -1.75 -9.69 -7.80
CA GLU A 147 -1.69 -10.82 -8.72
C GLU A 147 -2.97 -10.95 -9.54
N LEU A 148 -4.14 -10.71 -8.92
CA LEU A 148 -5.42 -10.69 -9.61
C LEU A 148 -5.47 -9.65 -10.74
N GLU A 149 -5.09 -8.42 -10.44
CA GLU A 149 -5.00 -7.32 -11.41
C GLU A 149 -3.89 -7.55 -12.43
N GLY A 150 -2.75 -8.09 -12.00
CA GLY A 150 -1.64 -8.46 -12.89
C GLY A 150 -2.04 -9.48 -13.93
N ALA A 151 -2.77 -10.54 -13.53
CA ALA A 151 -3.29 -11.54 -14.44
C ALA A 151 -4.27 -10.95 -15.47
N PHE A 152 -5.19 -10.11 -15.02
CA PHE A 152 -6.13 -9.44 -15.91
C PHE A 152 -5.43 -8.48 -16.88
N ASN A 153 -4.50 -7.67 -16.39
CA ASN A 153 -3.71 -6.77 -17.21
C ASN A 153 -2.87 -7.51 -18.26
N LYS A 154 -2.35 -8.70 -17.94
CA LYS A 154 -1.64 -9.56 -18.88
C LYS A 154 -2.55 -9.98 -20.05
N ILE A 155 -3.78 -10.41 -19.76
CA ILE A 155 -4.78 -10.75 -20.79
C ILE A 155 -5.08 -9.53 -21.66
N LEU A 156 -5.32 -8.37 -21.06
CA LEU A 156 -5.60 -7.13 -21.80
C LEU A 156 -4.42 -6.74 -22.72
N ALA A 157 -3.20 -6.80 -22.23
CA ALA A 157 -2.00 -6.46 -23.00
C ALA A 157 -1.82 -7.40 -24.19
N PHE A 158 -1.96 -8.70 -23.98
CA PHE A 158 -1.83 -9.70 -25.05
C PHE A 158 -2.95 -9.59 -26.08
N SER A 159 -4.20 -9.40 -25.64
CA SER A 159 -5.33 -9.14 -26.54
C SER A 159 -5.08 -7.95 -27.46
N LYS A 160 -4.55 -6.86 -26.90
CA LYS A 160 -4.21 -5.65 -27.66
C LYS A 160 -3.06 -5.88 -28.65
N LEU A 161 -2.01 -6.61 -28.24
CA LEU A 161 -0.85 -6.92 -29.08
C LEU A 161 -1.24 -7.83 -30.26
N ASN A 162 -2.00 -8.88 -29.98
CA ASN A 162 -2.38 -9.89 -30.96
C ASN A 162 -3.64 -9.51 -31.75
N LYS A 163 -4.32 -8.41 -31.36
CA LYS A 163 -5.60 -7.96 -31.96
C LYS A 163 -6.69 -9.05 -31.90
N VAL A 164 -6.74 -9.80 -30.81
CA VAL A 164 -7.71 -10.89 -30.58
C VAL A 164 -8.66 -10.48 -29.47
N ASP A 165 -9.94 -10.80 -29.63
CA ASP A 165 -10.94 -10.56 -28.60
C ASP A 165 -10.75 -11.50 -27.41
N ILE A 166 -11.04 -10.99 -26.22
CA ILE A 166 -10.90 -11.75 -24.99
C ILE A 166 -12.07 -12.73 -24.86
N ASN A 167 -11.74 -14.01 -24.78
CA ASN A 167 -12.64 -15.09 -24.43
C ASN A 167 -11.95 -16.05 -23.46
N LEU A 168 -12.68 -17.06 -22.97
CA LEU A 168 -12.14 -17.99 -21.98
C LEU A 168 -10.90 -18.73 -22.49
N ALA A 169 -10.93 -19.28 -23.69
CA ALA A 169 -9.80 -20.05 -24.26
C ALA A 169 -8.54 -19.16 -24.38
N TYR A 170 -8.74 -17.90 -24.75
CA TYR A 170 -7.64 -16.93 -24.82
C TYR A 170 -7.07 -16.57 -23.42
N ALA A 171 -7.95 -16.42 -22.43
CA ALA A 171 -7.53 -16.16 -21.06
C ALA A 171 -6.76 -17.35 -20.46
N GLU A 172 -7.18 -18.57 -20.72
CA GLU A 172 -6.49 -19.80 -20.32
C GLU A 172 -5.07 -19.86 -20.90
N GLU A 173 -4.92 -19.61 -22.19
CA GLU A 173 -3.63 -19.61 -22.87
C GLU A 173 -2.72 -18.47 -22.35
N ALA A 174 -3.28 -17.27 -22.15
CA ALA A 174 -2.52 -16.11 -21.68
C ALA A 174 -2.01 -16.26 -20.24
N LEU A 175 -2.71 -17.04 -19.41
CA LEU A 175 -2.36 -17.25 -18.00
C LEU A 175 -1.73 -18.59 -17.69
N LYS A 176 -1.46 -19.42 -18.70
CA LYS A 176 -0.94 -20.78 -18.55
C LYS A 176 0.33 -20.86 -17.68
N ASP A 177 1.20 -19.87 -17.77
CA ASP A 177 2.43 -19.79 -16.98
C ASP A 177 2.27 -19.09 -15.62
N VAL A 178 1.06 -18.66 -15.27
CA VAL A 178 0.73 -17.99 -14.01
C VAL A 178 -0.10 -18.90 -13.09
N ILE A 179 -0.85 -19.83 -13.67
CA ILE A 179 -1.84 -20.66 -12.98
C ILE A 179 -1.35 -22.12 -12.78
N ASP A 180 -0.19 -22.47 -13.26
CA ASP A 180 0.41 -23.83 -13.07
C ASP A 180 0.79 -24.11 -11.61
#